data_264655fec43870a58071c33188edb0ab
#
_entry.id   264655fec43870a58071c33188edb0ab
#
_cell.length_a   1.000
_cell.length_b   1.000
_cell.length_c   1.000
_cell.angle_alpha   90.00
_cell.angle_beta   90.00
_cell.angle_gamma   90.00
#
_symmetry.space_group_name_H-M   'P 1'
#
loop_
_entity.id
_entity.type
_entity.pdbx_description
1 polymer ?
#
loop_
_entity_poly.entity_id
_entity_poly.type
_entity_poly.pdbx_seq_one_letter_code
_entity_poly.pdbx_strand_id
1 'polypeptide(L)'
;MTLNEYISAHTTPESEVLKTIARDTHVHILNPHMLSGHVQGRALAMLSHMIRPKRILELGTFTGYSALCLAEGLSEDGLLTTIEHNDELEDTIRRNLALSPLSDRIRLIIGDAKEILHTEADKREAINSDALYDLVFIDADKREYCDYIDLVYPLVPVGGFILADNTLWDGHIIDPTYDKDKQTVGLRAFNDKIAKDSRFEQVILPIRDGLTIIRKIR
;
A
#
# COMPACT_ATOMS: atom_id res chain seq x y z
N MET A 1 18.01 -24.54 -4.74
CA MET A 1 17.42 -23.45 -3.94
C MET A 1 17.86 -22.13 -4.54
N THR A 2 16.93 -21.34 -5.02
CA THR A 2 17.18 -19.97 -5.52
C THR A 2 17.32 -19.00 -4.36
N LEU A 3 17.81 -17.77 -4.62
CA LEU A 3 17.89 -16.72 -3.60
C LEU A 3 16.50 -16.40 -3.02
N ASN A 4 15.46 -16.35 -3.86
CA ASN A 4 14.09 -16.07 -3.41
C ASN A 4 13.53 -17.20 -2.52
N GLU A 5 13.81 -18.46 -2.84
CA GLU A 5 13.46 -19.59 -1.97
C GLU A 5 14.16 -19.52 -0.62
N TYR A 6 15.45 -19.12 -0.62
CA TYR A 6 16.23 -18.95 0.61
C TYR A 6 15.63 -17.83 1.48
N ILE A 7 15.36 -16.64 0.87
CA ILE A 7 14.75 -15.51 1.58
C ILE A 7 13.40 -15.91 2.17
N SER A 8 12.54 -16.55 1.38
CA SER A 8 11.22 -16.99 1.84
C SER A 8 11.32 -18.00 3.00
N ALA A 9 12.26 -18.95 2.93
CA ALA A 9 12.45 -19.95 3.97
C ALA A 9 13.02 -19.38 5.29
N HIS A 10 13.66 -18.20 5.23
CA HIS A 10 14.23 -17.50 6.39
C HIS A 10 13.40 -16.27 6.82
N THR A 11 12.26 -16.07 6.21
CA THR A 11 11.27 -15.06 6.61
C THR A 11 10.21 -15.71 7.51
N THR A 12 9.76 -14.99 8.54
CA THR A 12 8.67 -15.46 9.42
C THR A 12 7.48 -15.96 8.58
N PRO A 13 6.98 -17.17 8.81
CA PRO A 13 5.87 -17.73 8.04
C PRO A 13 4.62 -16.87 8.08
N GLU A 14 3.83 -16.94 7.01
CA GLU A 14 2.49 -16.36 6.97
C GLU A 14 1.58 -17.02 8.01
N SER A 15 0.63 -16.23 8.55
CA SER A 15 -0.47 -16.77 9.32
C SER A 15 -1.38 -17.67 8.45
N GLU A 16 -2.14 -18.55 9.08
CA GLU A 16 -3.09 -19.41 8.34
C GLU A 16 -4.14 -18.60 7.57
N VAL A 17 -4.53 -17.44 8.09
CA VAL A 17 -5.43 -16.50 7.40
C VAL A 17 -4.78 -16.00 6.10
N LEU A 18 -3.55 -15.51 6.16
CA LEU A 18 -2.84 -15.00 4.98
C LEU A 18 -2.58 -16.10 3.95
N LYS A 19 -2.23 -17.32 4.37
CA LYS A 19 -2.09 -18.48 3.48
C LYS A 19 -3.40 -18.83 2.77
N THR A 20 -4.51 -18.78 3.50
CA THR A 20 -5.85 -19.04 2.94
C THR A 20 -6.17 -17.99 1.88
N ILE A 21 -5.99 -16.71 2.19
CA ILE A 21 -6.25 -15.61 1.25
C ILE A 21 -5.34 -15.73 0.01
N ALA A 22 -4.05 -16.01 0.21
CA ALA A 22 -3.12 -16.17 -0.91
C ALA A 22 -3.53 -17.33 -1.81
N ARG A 23 -3.90 -18.48 -1.25
CA ARG A 23 -4.38 -19.64 -2.01
C ARG A 23 -5.67 -19.31 -2.78
N ASP A 24 -6.66 -18.73 -2.11
CA ASP A 24 -7.95 -18.41 -2.73
C ASP A 24 -7.79 -17.38 -3.84
N THR A 25 -6.91 -16.39 -3.65
CA THR A 25 -6.56 -15.41 -4.68
C THR A 25 -5.98 -16.10 -5.92
N HIS A 26 -5.01 -17.02 -5.73
CA HIS A 26 -4.40 -17.73 -6.87
C HIS A 26 -5.35 -18.70 -7.60
N VAL A 27 -6.37 -19.21 -6.92
CA VAL A 27 -7.32 -20.17 -7.51
C VAL A 27 -8.49 -19.47 -8.18
N HIS A 28 -8.96 -18.34 -7.63
CA HIS A 28 -10.27 -17.79 -8.00
C HIS A 28 -10.23 -16.37 -8.57
N ILE A 29 -9.12 -15.62 -8.40
CA ILE A 29 -9.08 -14.21 -8.80
C ILE A 29 -8.21 -14.02 -10.03
N LEU A 30 -8.64 -13.12 -10.93
CA LEU A 30 -7.85 -12.71 -12.08
C LEU A 30 -6.59 -11.96 -11.63
N ASN A 31 -5.49 -12.17 -12.35
CA ASN A 31 -4.19 -11.53 -12.07
C ASN A 31 -3.67 -11.76 -10.63
N PRO A 32 -3.60 -12.99 -10.14
CA PRO A 32 -3.21 -13.30 -8.76
C PRO A 32 -1.79 -12.84 -8.41
N HIS A 33 -0.96 -12.56 -9.41
CA HIS A 33 0.39 -11.99 -9.24
C HIS A 33 0.40 -10.57 -8.65
N MET A 34 -0.75 -9.87 -8.65
CA MET A 34 -0.91 -8.57 -8.00
C MET A 34 -0.85 -8.68 -6.46
N LEU A 35 -1.04 -9.86 -5.91
CA LEU A 35 -0.93 -10.08 -4.46
C LEU A 35 0.48 -9.74 -3.98
N SER A 36 0.62 -8.99 -2.89
CA SER A 36 1.91 -8.63 -2.30
C SER A 36 2.76 -9.86 -1.94
N GLY A 37 2.13 -10.93 -1.44
CA GLY A 37 2.76 -12.19 -1.12
C GLY A 37 3.61 -12.17 0.16
N HIS A 38 4.20 -13.33 0.50
CA HIS A 38 4.79 -13.62 1.80
C HIS A 38 5.86 -12.61 2.24
N VAL A 39 6.93 -12.46 1.46
CA VAL A 39 8.10 -11.65 1.89
C VAL A 39 7.73 -10.17 1.99
N GLN A 40 7.01 -9.64 1.00
CA GLN A 40 6.58 -8.25 1.03
C GLN A 40 5.53 -8.00 2.12
N GLY A 41 4.57 -8.92 2.31
CA GLY A 41 3.60 -8.83 3.39
C GLY A 41 4.25 -8.78 4.77
N ARG A 42 5.31 -9.59 4.99
CA ARG A 42 6.09 -9.51 6.24
C ARG A 42 6.88 -8.20 6.36
N ALA A 43 7.41 -7.68 5.25
CA ALA A 43 8.06 -6.36 5.27
C ALA A 43 7.07 -5.24 5.63
N LEU A 44 5.86 -5.24 5.04
CA LEU A 44 4.80 -4.29 5.37
C LEU A 44 4.40 -4.37 6.85
N ALA A 45 4.18 -5.60 7.36
CA ALA A 45 3.87 -5.81 8.78
C ALA A 45 5.00 -5.31 9.70
N MET A 46 6.26 -5.58 9.38
CA MET A 46 7.41 -5.11 10.15
C MET A 46 7.51 -3.58 10.16
N LEU A 47 7.34 -2.93 9.01
CA LEU A 47 7.33 -1.46 8.91
C LEU A 47 6.18 -0.88 9.75
N SER A 48 5.01 -1.48 9.67
CA SER A 48 3.86 -1.08 10.50
C SER A 48 4.15 -1.24 11.99
N HIS A 49 4.72 -2.37 12.41
CA HIS A 49 5.15 -2.57 13.81
C HIS A 49 6.19 -1.55 14.29
N MET A 50 7.13 -1.14 13.42
CA MET A 50 8.15 -0.13 13.75
C MET A 50 7.54 1.27 13.91
N ILE A 51 6.56 1.62 13.06
CA ILE A 51 5.87 2.91 13.06
C ILE A 51 4.81 2.95 14.17
N ARG A 52 4.11 1.84 14.44
CA ARG A 52 2.96 1.73 15.35
C ARG A 52 1.88 2.76 15.06
N PRO A 53 1.38 2.82 13.81
CA PRO A 53 0.47 3.86 13.38
C PRO A 53 -0.87 3.77 14.11
N LYS A 54 -1.45 4.92 14.42
CA LYS A 54 -2.82 5.02 14.89
C LYS A 54 -3.80 4.99 13.71
N ARG A 55 -3.38 5.53 12.57
CA ARG A 55 -4.18 5.55 11.35
C ARG A 55 -3.36 5.14 10.14
N ILE A 56 -3.88 4.16 9.41
CA ILE A 56 -3.33 3.73 8.13
C ILE A 56 -4.34 4.01 7.03
N LEU A 57 -3.86 4.51 5.89
CA LEU A 57 -4.60 4.58 4.63
C LEU A 57 -3.94 3.67 3.61
N GLU A 58 -4.73 2.84 2.94
CA GLU A 58 -4.27 2.01 1.83
C GLU A 58 -5.07 2.35 0.57
N LEU A 59 -4.37 2.57 -0.53
CA LEU A 59 -4.94 2.79 -1.86
C LEU A 59 -4.66 1.54 -2.71
N GLY A 60 -5.70 0.78 -3.04
CA GLY A 60 -5.64 -0.53 -3.67
C GLY A 60 -5.67 -1.65 -2.63
N THR A 61 -6.83 -2.26 -2.45
CA THR A 61 -7.06 -3.36 -1.48
C THR A 61 -6.83 -4.73 -2.11
N PHE A 62 -7.21 -4.88 -3.38
CA PHE A 62 -7.26 -6.15 -4.13
C PHE A 62 -8.03 -7.22 -3.35
N THR A 63 -7.37 -8.17 -2.70
CA THR A 63 -8.04 -9.23 -1.91
C THR A 63 -7.88 -9.06 -0.40
N GLY A 64 -7.30 -7.94 0.07
CA GLY A 64 -7.16 -7.59 1.48
C GLY A 64 -5.90 -8.13 2.17
N TYR A 65 -4.97 -8.72 1.43
CA TYR A 65 -3.76 -9.33 1.98
C TYR A 65 -2.82 -8.30 2.62
N SER A 66 -2.49 -7.23 1.90
CA SER A 66 -1.63 -6.13 2.38
C SER A 66 -2.29 -5.37 3.53
N ALA A 67 -3.61 -5.13 3.46
CA ALA A 67 -4.38 -4.52 4.53
C ALA A 67 -4.21 -5.28 5.86
N LEU A 68 -4.31 -6.62 5.83
CA LEU A 68 -4.12 -7.45 7.00
C LEU A 68 -2.67 -7.40 7.52
N CYS A 69 -1.68 -7.42 6.64
CA CYS A 69 -0.28 -7.29 7.03
C CYS A 69 0.01 -5.94 7.70
N LEU A 70 -0.50 -4.85 7.13
CA LEU A 70 -0.35 -3.51 7.70
C LEU A 70 -1.08 -3.36 9.03
N ALA A 71 -2.26 -3.97 9.16
CA ALA A 71 -3.06 -3.90 10.38
C ALA A 71 -2.39 -4.58 11.59
N GLU A 72 -1.46 -5.53 11.38
CA GLU A 72 -0.73 -6.18 12.47
C GLU A 72 0.04 -5.17 13.35
N GLY A 73 0.56 -4.08 12.78
CA GLY A 73 1.34 -3.06 13.48
C GLY A 73 0.52 -1.91 14.06
N LEU A 74 -0.80 -1.87 13.87
CA LEU A 74 -1.66 -0.82 14.41
C LEU A 74 -1.48 -0.66 15.92
N SER A 75 -1.45 0.59 16.42
CA SER A 75 -1.56 0.88 17.84
C SER A 75 -2.88 0.34 18.42
N GLU A 76 -3.04 0.28 19.74
CA GLU A 76 -4.18 -0.37 20.40
C GLU A 76 -5.54 0.14 19.88
N ASP A 77 -5.70 1.46 19.70
CA ASP A 77 -6.90 2.10 19.18
C ASP A 77 -6.80 2.43 17.67
N GLY A 78 -5.87 1.81 16.96
CA GLY A 78 -5.59 2.14 15.58
C GLY A 78 -6.64 1.59 14.61
N LEU A 79 -6.80 2.28 13.48
CA LEU A 79 -7.72 1.95 12.39
C LEU A 79 -7.00 2.01 11.05
N LEU A 80 -7.24 1.01 10.21
CA LEU A 80 -6.83 1.01 8.81
C LEU A 80 -8.05 1.30 7.93
N THR A 81 -7.93 2.27 7.03
CA THR A 81 -8.89 2.49 5.95
C THR A 81 -8.25 2.04 4.65
N THR A 82 -8.91 1.16 3.92
CA THR A 82 -8.48 0.68 2.60
C THR A 82 -9.52 0.99 1.54
N ILE A 83 -9.05 1.42 0.37
CA ILE A 83 -9.90 1.85 -0.76
C ILE A 83 -9.67 0.90 -1.92
N GLU A 84 -10.77 0.35 -2.47
CA GLU A 84 -10.77 -0.50 -3.65
C GLU A 84 -11.68 0.10 -4.73
N HIS A 85 -11.12 0.20 -5.95
CA HIS A 85 -11.87 0.73 -7.08
C HIS A 85 -12.81 -0.30 -7.70
N ASN A 86 -12.41 -1.58 -7.71
CA ASN A 86 -13.18 -2.66 -8.33
C ASN A 86 -14.23 -3.21 -7.36
N ASP A 87 -15.49 -2.83 -7.57
CA ASP A 87 -16.64 -3.27 -6.77
C ASP A 87 -16.93 -4.78 -6.89
N GLU A 88 -16.50 -5.44 -7.96
CA GLU A 88 -16.63 -6.91 -8.11
C GLU A 88 -15.82 -7.67 -7.05
N LEU A 89 -14.81 -7.05 -6.45
CA LEU A 89 -14.00 -7.65 -5.39
C LEU A 89 -14.59 -7.48 -3.98
N GLU A 90 -15.60 -6.64 -3.79
CA GLU A 90 -16.12 -6.27 -2.47
C GLU A 90 -16.44 -7.49 -1.59
N ASP A 91 -17.24 -8.42 -2.10
CA ASP A 91 -17.64 -9.62 -1.32
C ASP A 91 -16.43 -10.48 -0.96
N THR A 92 -15.48 -10.60 -1.87
CA THR A 92 -14.23 -11.36 -1.62
C THR A 92 -13.38 -10.69 -0.55
N ILE A 93 -13.20 -9.37 -0.64
CA ILE A 93 -12.43 -8.60 0.35
C ILE A 93 -13.08 -8.72 1.72
N ARG A 94 -14.39 -8.46 1.83
CA ARG A 94 -15.12 -8.55 3.10
C ARG A 94 -15.02 -9.93 3.73
N ARG A 95 -15.19 -11.00 2.94
CA ARG A 95 -15.01 -12.38 3.40
C ARG A 95 -13.60 -12.63 3.92
N ASN A 96 -12.57 -12.18 3.19
CA ASN A 96 -11.18 -12.38 3.57
C ASN A 96 -10.81 -11.60 4.85
N LEU A 97 -11.23 -10.35 4.95
CA LEU A 97 -10.99 -9.54 6.16
C LEU A 97 -11.66 -10.15 7.39
N ALA A 98 -12.87 -10.71 7.23
CA ALA A 98 -13.60 -11.36 8.32
C ALA A 98 -12.91 -12.62 8.90
N LEU A 99 -11.92 -13.20 8.18
CA LEU A 99 -11.11 -14.30 8.71
C LEU A 99 -10.12 -13.86 9.80
N SER A 100 -9.86 -12.55 9.90
CA SER A 100 -8.87 -12.00 10.82
C SER A 100 -9.52 -11.47 12.10
N PRO A 101 -8.89 -11.65 13.28
CA PRO A 101 -9.31 -10.98 14.50
C PRO A 101 -9.16 -9.45 14.45
N LEU A 102 -8.49 -8.92 13.40
CA LEU A 102 -8.32 -7.48 13.19
C LEU A 102 -9.42 -6.88 12.30
N SER A 103 -10.42 -7.65 11.88
CA SER A 103 -11.49 -7.22 10.96
C SER A 103 -12.19 -5.93 11.40
N ASP A 104 -12.49 -5.79 12.68
CA ASP A 104 -13.17 -4.62 13.24
C ASP A 104 -12.31 -3.34 13.22
N ARG A 105 -11.01 -3.49 12.92
CA ARG A 105 -10.04 -2.42 12.82
C ARG A 105 -9.69 -2.06 11.37
N ILE A 106 -10.39 -2.65 10.41
CA ILE A 106 -10.18 -2.42 8.97
C ILE A 106 -11.49 -1.94 8.34
N ARG A 107 -11.47 -0.73 7.82
CA ARG A 107 -12.59 -0.12 7.10
C ARG A 107 -12.35 -0.20 5.61
N LEU A 108 -13.15 -1.00 4.89
CA LEU A 108 -13.17 -1.03 3.42
C LEU A 108 -14.11 0.05 2.88
N ILE A 109 -13.61 0.80 1.88
CA ILE A 109 -14.39 1.74 1.09
C ILE A 109 -14.27 1.31 -0.38
N ILE A 110 -15.40 1.15 -1.06
CA ILE A 110 -15.44 0.88 -2.50
C ILE A 110 -15.64 2.20 -3.24
N GLY A 111 -14.77 2.50 -4.22
CA GLY A 111 -14.88 3.69 -5.05
C GLY A 111 -13.53 4.19 -5.59
N ASP A 112 -13.59 5.29 -6.33
CA ASP A 112 -12.40 5.94 -6.87
C ASP A 112 -11.58 6.61 -5.75
N ALA A 113 -10.28 6.26 -5.67
CA ALA A 113 -9.42 6.74 -4.61
C ALA A 113 -9.24 8.26 -4.65
N LYS A 114 -9.17 8.88 -5.84
CA LYS A 114 -9.00 10.33 -5.97
C LYS A 114 -10.23 11.08 -5.50
N GLU A 115 -11.43 10.62 -5.88
CA GLU A 115 -12.69 11.22 -5.44
C GLU A 115 -12.86 11.13 -3.92
N ILE A 116 -12.52 9.97 -3.35
CA ILE A 116 -12.57 9.75 -1.90
C ILE A 116 -11.57 10.65 -1.18
N LEU A 117 -10.33 10.75 -1.68
CA LEU A 117 -9.28 11.57 -1.08
C LEU A 117 -9.60 13.07 -1.15
N HIS A 118 -10.17 13.57 -2.23
CA HIS A 118 -10.67 14.95 -2.32
C HIS A 118 -11.72 15.22 -1.24
N THR A 119 -12.71 14.33 -1.11
CA THR A 119 -13.75 14.47 -0.08
C THR A 119 -13.19 14.43 1.35
N GLU A 120 -12.19 13.60 1.60
CA GLU A 120 -11.52 13.52 2.91
C GLU A 120 -10.68 14.77 3.19
N ALA A 121 -10.00 15.33 2.19
CA ALA A 121 -9.24 16.58 2.33
C ALA A 121 -10.18 17.76 2.65
N ASP A 122 -11.29 17.90 1.93
CA ASP A 122 -12.30 18.95 2.16
C ASP A 122 -12.89 18.88 3.58
N LYS A 123 -13.17 17.67 4.06
CA LYS A 123 -13.66 17.46 5.44
C LYS A 123 -12.61 17.81 6.50
N ARG A 124 -11.31 17.68 6.19
CA ARG A 124 -10.23 17.94 7.14
C ARG A 124 -9.84 19.39 7.27
N GLU A 125 -10.01 20.22 6.22
CA GLU A 125 -9.92 21.68 6.37
C GLU A 125 -10.97 22.21 7.38
N ALA A 126 -12.08 21.47 7.54
CA ALA A 126 -13.16 21.79 8.46
C ALA A 126 -13.01 21.19 9.87
N ILE A 127 -12.12 20.18 10.07
CA ILE A 127 -12.01 19.39 11.31
C ILE A 127 -10.54 19.31 11.75
N ASN A 128 -10.25 19.78 12.96
CA ASN A 128 -8.93 19.78 13.61
C ASN A 128 -8.12 18.48 13.46
N SER A 129 -6.83 18.62 13.41
CA SER A 129 -5.65 17.78 13.14
C SER A 129 -5.61 16.29 13.59
N ASP A 130 -6.52 15.78 14.40
CA ASP A 130 -6.47 14.40 14.95
C ASP A 130 -6.79 13.29 13.94
N ALA A 131 -7.09 13.65 12.69
CA ALA A 131 -7.53 12.74 11.65
C ALA A 131 -6.45 12.37 10.60
N LEU A 132 -5.16 12.72 10.82
CA LEU A 132 -4.07 12.42 9.88
C LEU A 132 -3.69 10.94 9.90
N TYR A 133 -3.16 10.45 8.76
CA TYR A 133 -2.65 9.09 8.62
C TYR A 133 -1.15 9.05 8.91
N ASP A 134 -0.76 8.27 9.91
CA ASP A 134 0.65 8.08 10.27
C ASP A 134 1.40 7.28 9.21
N LEU A 135 0.67 6.41 8.51
CA LEU A 135 1.16 5.55 7.45
C LEU A 135 0.16 5.52 6.29
N VAL A 136 0.65 5.75 5.08
CA VAL A 136 -0.09 5.56 3.83
C VAL A 136 0.60 4.48 3.01
N PHE A 137 -0.16 3.57 2.40
CA PHE A 137 0.33 2.60 1.42
C PHE A 137 -0.36 2.83 0.07
N ILE A 138 0.44 3.05 -0.98
CA ILE A 138 -0.02 3.30 -2.35
C ILE A 138 0.31 2.09 -3.19
N ASP A 139 -0.71 1.33 -3.58
CA ASP A 139 -0.64 0.16 -4.47
C ASP A 139 -1.86 0.13 -5.42
N ALA A 140 -2.13 1.24 -6.07
CA ALA A 140 -3.25 1.42 -7.00
C ALA A 140 -2.75 1.59 -8.46
N ASP A 141 -3.47 2.37 -9.27
CA ASP A 141 -3.09 2.61 -10.67
C ASP A 141 -1.75 3.37 -10.78
N LYS A 142 -0.75 2.72 -11.37
CA LYS A 142 0.62 3.23 -11.49
C LYS A 142 0.71 4.52 -12.33
N ARG A 143 -0.28 4.78 -13.19
CA ARG A 143 -0.37 6.00 -14.00
C ARG A 143 -0.71 7.25 -13.16
N GLU A 144 -1.28 7.03 -11.97
CA GLU A 144 -1.84 8.07 -11.11
C GLU A 144 -1.00 8.32 -9.83
N TYR A 145 0.16 7.69 -9.70
CA TYR A 145 1.00 7.82 -8.51
C TYR A 145 1.39 9.27 -8.18
N CYS A 146 1.60 10.11 -9.24
CA CYS A 146 1.85 11.54 -9.04
C CYS A 146 0.66 12.29 -8.44
N ASP A 147 -0.57 11.88 -8.78
CA ASP A 147 -1.79 12.47 -8.23
C ASP A 147 -2.00 11.98 -6.79
N TYR A 148 -1.81 10.67 -6.56
CA TYR A 148 -1.97 10.10 -5.22
C TYR A 148 -1.03 10.75 -4.20
N ILE A 149 0.26 10.97 -4.53
CA ILE A 149 1.19 11.60 -3.60
C ILE A 149 0.78 13.03 -3.26
N ASP A 150 0.27 13.80 -4.23
CA ASP A 150 -0.22 15.16 -3.97
C ASP A 150 -1.48 15.15 -3.09
N LEU A 151 -2.40 14.22 -3.32
CA LEU A 151 -3.64 14.09 -2.56
C LEU A 151 -3.40 13.59 -1.13
N VAL A 152 -2.47 12.64 -0.93
CA VAL A 152 -2.18 12.13 0.41
C VAL A 152 -1.25 13.05 1.22
N TYR A 153 -0.47 13.91 0.56
CA TYR A 153 0.46 14.81 1.25
C TYR A 153 -0.19 15.62 2.39
N PRO A 154 -1.32 16.31 2.20
CA PRO A 154 -1.98 17.06 3.27
C PRO A 154 -2.58 16.15 4.36
N LEU A 155 -2.75 14.88 4.07
CA LEU A 155 -3.37 13.88 4.96
C LEU A 155 -2.34 13.16 5.84
N VAL A 156 -1.04 13.40 5.66
CA VAL A 156 0.05 12.79 6.42
C VAL A 156 0.69 13.87 7.31
N PRO A 157 0.93 13.61 8.60
CA PRO A 157 1.62 14.56 9.48
C PRO A 157 3.11 14.66 9.11
N VAL A 158 3.76 15.75 9.52
CA VAL A 158 5.22 15.80 9.50
C VAL A 158 5.78 14.67 10.38
N GLY A 159 6.71 13.90 9.84
CA GLY A 159 7.24 12.69 10.46
C GLY A 159 6.49 11.41 10.07
N GLY A 160 5.31 11.49 9.45
CA GLY A 160 4.56 10.35 8.94
C GLY A 160 5.17 9.74 7.68
N PHE A 161 4.73 8.53 7.34
CA PHE A 161 5.32 7.71 6.28
C PHE A 161 4.33 7.40 5.17
N ILE A 162 4.86 7.33 3.94
CA ILE A 162 4.15 6.84 2.76
C ILE A 162 4.99 5.72 2.16
N LEU A 163 4.38 4.57 1.92
CA LEU A 163 4.97 3.45 1.20
C LEU A 163 4.35 3.40 -0.18
N ALA A 164 5.17 3.29 -1.23
CA ALA A 164 4.68 3.15 -2.61
C ALA A 164 5.23 1.85 -3.21
N ASP A 165 4.34 1.00 -3.70
CA ASP A 165 4.69 -0.30 -4.27
C ASP A 165 5.04 -0.22 -5.76
N ASN A 166 5.73 -1.24 -6.26
CA ASN A 166 6.11 -1.46 -7.66
C ASN A 166 6.92 -0.32 -8.29
N THR A 167 7.66 0.44 -7.51
CA THR A 167 8.39 1.64 -7.99
C THR A 167 9.60 1.32 -8.87
N LEU A 168 10.04 0.05 -8.94
CA LEU A 168 11.06 -0.44 -9.88
C LEU A 168 10.45 -1.16 -11.10
N TRP A 169 9.20 -1.61 -11.03
CA TRP A 169 8.41 -2.16 -12.13
C TRP A 169 9.17 -3.18 -12.99
N ASP A 170 9.66 -4.27 -12.39
CA ASP A 170 10.49 -5.31 -13.04
C ASP A 170 11.70 -4.74 -13.84
N GLY A 171 12.19 -3.56 -13.44
CA GLY A 171 13.28 -2.88 -14.15
C GLY A 171 12.84 -2.08 -15.39
N HIS A 172 11.55 -2.06 -15.74
CA HIS A 172 11.05 -1.29 -16.90
C HIS A 172 11.35 0.21 -16.77
N ILE A 173 11.49 0.71 -15.54
CA ILE A 173 11.82 2.13 -15.29
C ILE A 173 13.16 2.57 -15.90
N ILE A 174 14.09 1.66 -16.14
CA ILE A 174 15.40 1.95 -16.73
C ILE A 174 15.52 1.45 -18.18
N ASP A 175 14.51 0.75 -18.71
CA ASP A 175 14.54 0.15 -20.05
C ASP A 175 13.81 1.05 -21.06
N PRO A 176 14.51 1.58 -22.10
CA PRO A 176 13.92 2.43 -23.13
C PRO A 176 12.81 1.75 -23.95
N THR A 177 12.75 0.42 -23.98
CA THR A 177 11.69 -0.30 -24.71
C THR A 177 10.30 -0.01 -24.15
N TYR A 178 10.22 0.43 -22.89
CA TYR A 178 8.98 0.78 -22.18
C TYR A 178 8.66 2.29 -22.15
N ASP A 179 9.31 3.11 -22.97
CA ASP A 179 9.09 4.57 -23.01
C ASP A 179 7.67 4.97 -23.40
N LYS A 180 6.90 4.06 -24.01
CA LYS A 180 5.49 4.27 -24.38
C LYS A 180 4.49 3.57 -23.45
N ASP A 181 4.97 2.76 -22.53
CA ASP A 181 4.11 2.13 -21.55
C ASP A 181 3.66 3.15 -20.50
N LYS A 182 2.35 3.36 -20.42
CA LYS A 182 1.78 4.42 -19.55
C LYS A 182 2.05 4.20 -18.07
N GLN A 183 2.13 2.96 -17.61
CA GLN A 183 2.42 2.65 -16.21
C GLN A 183 3.89 2.95 -15.91
N THR A 184 4.81 2.51 -16.76
CA THR A 184 6.25 2.83 -16.64
C THR A 184 6.50 4.34 -16.67
N VAL A 185 5.85 5.06 -17.58
CA VAL A 185 5.96 6.54 -17.65
C VAL A 185 5.45 7.19 -16.36
N GLY A 186 4.32 6.73 -15.83
CA GLY A 186 3.76 7.22 -14.56
C GLY A 186 4.72 6.99 -13.39
N LEU A 187 5.30 5.79 -13.26
CA LEU A 187 6.25 5.46 -12.19
C LEU A 187 7.57 6.22 -12.31
N ARG A 188 8.11 6.40 -13.53
CA ARG A 188 9.29 7.25 -13.73
C ARG A 188 9.01 8.69 -13.28
N ALA A 189 7.87 9.25 -13.69
CA ALA A 189 7.48 10.59 -13.30
C ALA A 189 7.32 10.71 -11.76
N PHE A 190 6.74 9.70 -11.13
CA PHE A 190 6.60 9.64 -9.67
C PHE A 190 7.97 9.58 -8.98
N ASN A 191 8.86 8.66 -9.39
CA ASN A 191 10.18 8.51 -8.81
C ASN A 191 10.99 9.81 -8.94
N ASP A 192 10.93 10.45 -10.12
CA ASP A 192 11.59 11.73 -10.39
C ASP A 192 11.01 12.88 -9.54
N LYS A 193 9.69 12.91 -9.38
CA LYS A 193 9.00 13.90 -8.56
C LYS A 193 9.44 13.81 -7.11
N ILE A 194 9.37 12.61 -6.51
CA ILE A 194 9.74 12.41 -5.11
C ILE A 194 11.23 12.71 -4.88
N ALA A 195 12.11 12.28 -5.78
CA ALA A 195 13.54 12.53 -5.66
C ALA A 195 13.93 14.01 -5.66
N LYS A 196 13.10 14.89 -6.24
CA LYS A 196 13.33 16.34 -6.34
C LYS A 196 12.55 17.13 -5.29
N ASP A 197 11.64 16.52 -4.56
CA ASP A 197 10.75 17.19 -3.62
C ASP A 197 11.37 17.29 -2.22
N SER A 198 11.80 18.50 -1.85
CA SER A 198 12.43 18.77 -0.55
C SER A 198 11.49 18.63 0.66
N ARG A 199 10.22 18.29 0.45
CA ARG A 199 9.25 18.01 1.52
C ARG A 199 9.37 16.58 2.05
N PHE A 200 10.13 15.72 1.35
CA PHE A 200 10.27 14.31 1.64
C PHE A 200 11.73 13.89 1.81
N GLU A 201 11.92 12.83 2.59
CA GLU A 201 13.06 11.92 2.54
C GLU A 201 12.57 10.59 1.98
N GLN A 202 13.32 9.93 1.11
CA GLN A 202 12.90 8.67 0.52
C GLN A 202 14.06 7.69 0.32
N VAL A 203 13.69 6.42 0.26
CA VAL A 203 14.58 5.32 -0.16
C VAL A 203 13.78 4.28 -0.92
N ILE A 204 14.32 3.77 -2.03
CA ILE A 204 13.77 2.65 -2.77
C ILE A 204 14.44 1.37 -2.27
N LEU A 205 13.64 0.43 -1.76
CA LEU A 205 14.09 -0.90 -1.39
C LEU A 205 13.81 -1.87 -2.55
N PRO A 206 14.78 -2.69 -2.96
CA PRO A 206 14.59 -3.68 -4.04
C PRO A 206 13.88 -4.94 -3.51
N ILE A 207 12.68 -4.75 -2.96
CA ILE A 207 11.78 -5.83 -2.52
C ILE A 207 10.78 -6.04 -3.65
N ARG A 208 10.75 -7.24 -4.26
CA ARG A 208 9.95 -7.52 -5.46
C ARG A 208 10.17 -6.44 -6.52
N ASP A 209 9.11 -5.76 -6.92
CA ASP A 209 9.10 -4.72 -7.94
C ASP A 209 9.45 -3.32 -7.40
N GLY A 210 10.09 -3.26 -6.23
CA GLY A 210 10.51 -2.04 -5.57
C GLY A 210 9.47 -1.46 -4.62
N LEU A 211 9.86 -1.27 -3.38
CA LEU A 211 9.08 -0.59 -2.34
C LEU A 211 9.77 0.73 -1.98
N THR A 212 9.15 1.86 -2.30
CA THR A 212 9.68 3.17 -1.88
C THR A 212 9.11 3.54 -0.52
N ILE A 213 10.00 3.83 0.44
CA ILE A 213 9.65 4.41 1.73
C ILE A 213 9.88 5.91 1.64
N ILE A 214 8.86 6.69 1.94
CA ILE A 214 8.86 8.15 1.90
C ILE A 214 8.47 8.65 3.28
N ARG A 215 9.25 9.57 3.85
CA ARG A 215 8.94 10.27 5.09
C ARG A 215 8.65 11.73 4.82
N LYS A 216 7.53 12.24 5.30
CA LYS A 216 7.24 13.68 5.24
C LYS A 216 8.07 14.43 6.26
N ILE A 217 8.83 15.44 5.83
CA ILE A 217 9.72 16.25 6.70
C ILE A 217 9.30 17.72 6.82
N ARG A 218 8.34 18.15 6.00
CA ARG A 218 7.80 19.52 6.04
C ARG A 218 6.32 19.52 5.76
#